data_e07aa9a1ea64a9fe8727d7ee8f65f2db
#
_entry.id   e07aa9a1ea64a9fe8727d7ee8f65f2db
#
_cell.length_a   1.000
_cell.length_b   1.000
_cell.length_c   1.000
_cell.angle_alpha   90.00
_cell.angle_beta   90.00
_cell.angle_gamma   90.00
#
_symmetry.space_group_name_H-M   'P 1'
#
loop_
_entity.id
_entity.type
_entity.pdbx_description
1 polymer ?
#
loop_
_entity_poly.entity_id
_entity_poly.type
_entity_poly.pdbx_seq_one_letter_code
_entity_poly.pdbx_strand_id
1 'polypeptide(L)'
;MRMLDKRVVIAAGATCLALALATPGYAEDTIKIGVIAEAQAVAGSSIPQAAQLAADEINAAGGVNGKKIEIVTYDNHSSAAESVRAFQRAANEDHVNAVIASYISEVVLALEPWTGRLKTVMVTPGAASDVITQNIAKDYDHLKYTFHGYSTSTSIADATCDAAKDLLVNQLHMKSAVVMSEDAAWTTPLDEEYLKCLPNIGIKVVDHIRMSPDTTDFTPIFNKIEGEKPDVIITGISHVGVQPTVQWKQQEVPIPMFGVSSQATNSSFWNDTNGAVEGVLYQAFAGPGVAVTPKTLPFVAAFNKRYGNNPSYCGYTAYDEVYYLADAFKRAGSTDPDKLVDALEKTDYVGTIGRVKFKGKDSPNPHALMIGPDTITGLMLQWQDGKQTNLWPVKVANGKLKFPKFIKVGAAN
;
A
#
# COMPACT_ATOMS: atom_id res chain seq x y z
N MET A 1 15.02 -44.24 94.23
CA MET A 1 15.80 -45.31 93.60
C MET A 1 15.05 -45.78 92.36
N ARG A 2 15.43 -45.32 91.17
CA ARG A 2 15.26 -45.92 89.82
C ARG A 2 15.65 -44.87 88.78
N MET A 3 16.75 -45.16 88.10
CA MET A 3 17.28 -44.34 86.97
C MET A 3 16.34 -44.40 85.78
N LEU A 4 16.15 -43.29 85.15
CA LEU A 4 15.50 -43.12 83.86
C LEU A 4 16.53 -42.75 82.82
N ASP A 5 16.77 -43.71 81.92
CA ASP A 5 17.61 -43.54 80.71
C ASP A 5 17.00 -42.57 79.74
N LYS A 6 17.71 -41.52 79.35
CA LYS A 6 17.35 -40.60 78.27
C LYS A 6 18.11 -40.99 77.00
N ARG A 7 17.39 -41.67 76.09
CA ARG A 7 17.87 -41.89 74.71
C ARG A 7 17.64 -40.59 73.91
N VAL A 8 18.77 -39.99 73.46
CA VAL A 8 18.76 -38.87 72.54
C VAL A 8 18.64 -39.46 71.13
N VAL A 9 17.56 -39.08 70.43
CA VAL A 9 17.35 -39.37 69.00
C VAL A 9 17.90 -38.17 68.23
N ILE A 10 18.98 -38.37 67.47
CA ILE A 10 19.51 -37.39 66.52
C ILE A 10 18.78 -37.56 65.20
N ALA A 11 17.90 -36.62 64.87
CA ALA A 11 17.26 -36.52 63.55
C ALA A 11 18.22 -35.81 62.59
N ALA A 12 18.78 -36.54 61.64
CA ALA A 12 19.56 -35.96 60.54
C ALA A 12 18.59 -35.37 59.51
N GLY A 13 18.47 -34.02 59.50
CA GLY A 13 17.75 -33.27 58.48
C GLY A 13 18.58 -33.15 57.21
N ALA A 14 18.18 -33.87 56.13
CA ALA A 14 18.74 -33.71 54.81
C ALA A 14 18.12 -32.47 54.15
N THR A 15 18.86 -31.35 54.13
CA THR A 15 18.48 -30.11 53.41
C THR A 15 18.81 -30.32 51.91
N CYS A 16 17.79 -30.65 51.09
CA CYS A 16 17.93 -30.60 49.64
C CYS A 16 17.99 -29.17 49.17
N LEU A 17 19.19 -28.71 48.84
CA LEU A 17 19.44 -27.45 48.16
C LEU A 17 19.04 -27.59 46.69
N ALA A 18 17.82 -27.16 46.33
CA ALA A 18 17.39 -27.07 44.94
C ALA A 18 18.15 -25.89 44.29
N LEU A 19 19.24 -26.21 43.56
CA LEU A 19 19.85 -25.24 42.64
C LEU A 19 18.82 -25.02 41.53
N ALA A 20 18.11 -23.88 41.58
CA ALA A 20 17.42 -23.31 40.42
C ALA A 20 18.50 -22.93 39.40
N LEU A 21 18.73 -23.77 38.43
CA LEU A 21 19.46 -23.39 37.22
C LEU A 21 18.65 -22.25 36.55
N ALA A 22 19.02 -20.99 36.86
CA ALA A 22 18.62 -19.85 36.08
C ALA A 22 19.24 -20.08 34.70
N THR A 23 18.44 -20.57 33.74
CA THR A 23 18.78 -20.51 32.34
C THR A 23 19.05 -19.02 32.04
N PRO A 24 20.23 -18.69 31.49
CA PRO A 24 20.42 -17.34 31.01
C PRO A 24 19.29 -17.08 30.01
N GLY A 25 18.41 -16.12 30.29
CA GLY A 25 17.46 -15.64 29.33
C GLY A 25 18.27 -15.14 28.14
N TYR A 26 18.39 -15.97 27.10
CA TYR A 26 18.78 -15.48 25.80
C TYR A 26 17.80 -14.38 25.50
N ALA A 27 18.27 -13.15 25.38
CA ALA A 27 17.50 -12.10 24.74
C ALA A 27 17.01 -12.72 23.41
N GLU A 28 15.69 -12.92 23.27
CA GLU A 28 15.13 -13.47 22.04
C GLU A 28 15.63 -12.56 20.94
N ASP A 29 16.55 -13.05 20.09
CA ASP A 29 17.03 -12.34 18.92
C ASP A 29 15.80 -11.96 18.08
N THR A 30 15.35 -10.73 18.13
CA THR A 30 14.19 -10.24 17.36
C THR A 30 14.62 -9.83 15.97
N ILE A 31 13.74 -10.01 14.99
CA ILE A 31 13.86 -9.38 13.67
C ILE A 31 13.10 -8.06 13.75
N LYS A 32 13.83 -6.96 13.68
CA LYS A 32 13.24 -5.62 13.73
C LYS A 32 12.92 -5.11 12.33
N ILE A 33 11.69 -4.66 12.12
CA ILE A 33 11.23 -4.01 10.88
C ILE A 33 10.84 -2.58 11.23
N GLY A 34 11.57 -1.61 10.67
CA GLY A 34 11.22 -0.19 10.77
C GLY A 34 10.03 0.12 9.87
N VAL A 35 9.07 0.89 10.34
CA VAL A 35 7.94 1.38 9.55
C VAL A 35 7.96 2.90 9.56
N ILE A 36 8.36 3.50 8.44
CA ILE A 36 8.40 4.96 8.26
C ILE A 36 7.18 5.35 7.44
N ALA A 37 6.20 5.99 8.06
CA ALA A 37 4.91 6.22 7.41
C ALA A 37 4.28 7.55 7.80
N GLU A 38 3.38 8.03 6.97
CA GLU A 38 2.49 9.16 7.19
C GLU A 38 1.36 8.74 8.14
N ALA A 39 1.70 8.46 9.40
CA ALA A 39 0.80 7.79 10.35
C ALA A 39 -0.46 8.60 10.67
N GLN A 40 -0.45 9.91 10.46
CA GLN A 40 -1.60 10.80 10.66
C GLN A 40 -2.40 11.07 9.38
N ALA A 41 -1.88 10.67 8.20
CA ALA A 41 -2.59 10.84 6.95
C ALA A 41 -3.67 9.76 6.76
N VAL A 42 -4.75 10.11 6.07
CA VAL A 42 -5.91 9.23 5.84
C VAL A 42 -5.49 7.89 5.22
N ALA A 43 -4.67 7.91 4.16
CA ALA A 43 -4.20 6.68 3.54
C ALA A 43 -3.05 6.02 4.31
N GLY A 44 -2.12 6.81 4.85
CA GLY A 44 -0.88 6.34 5.47
C GLY A 44 -1.07 5.65 6.82
N SER A 45 -2.12 6.01 7.58
CA SER A 45 -2.38 5.44 8.91
C SER A 45 -2.53 3.91 8.90
N SER A 46 -2.94 3.32 7.79
CA SER A 46 -3.08 1.87 7.64
C SER A 46 -1.73 1.14 7.56
N ILE A 47 -0.62 1.81 7.21
CA ILE A 47 0.68 1.17 7.05
C ILE A 47 1.19 0.59 8.37
N PRO A 48 1.39 1.37 9.46
CA PRO A 48 1.85 0.83 10.73
C PRO A 48 0.84 -0.13 11.36
N GLN A 49 -0.45 0.12 11.18
CA GLN A 49 -1.51 -0.75 11.70
C GLN A 49 -1.46 -2.15 11.06
N ALA A 50 -1.35 -2.21 9.74
CA ALA A 50 -1.28 -3.47 9.00
C ALA A 50 0.03 -4.22 9.25
N ALA A 51 1.16 -3.51 9.32
CA ALA A 51 2.45 -4.10 9.66
C ALA A 51 2.43 -4.73 11.07
N GLN A 52 1.85 -4.03 12.06
CA GLN A 52 1.72 -4.57 13.41
C GLN A 52 0.81 -5.80 13.47
N LEU A 53 -0.33 -5.77 12.75
CA LEU A 53 -1.23 -6.92 12.68
C LEU A 53 -0.53 -8.16 12.11
N ALA A 54 0.20 -8.00 11.00
CA ALA A 54 0.96 -9.09 10.37
C ALA A 54 2.05 -9.63 11.29
N ALA A 55 2.81 -8.77 11.96
CA ALA A 55 3.84 -9.17 12.91
C ALA A 55 3.27 -9.97 14.07
N ASP A 56 2.14 -9.54 14.64
CA ASP A 56 1.48 -10.25 15.75
C ASP A 56 0.98 -11.63 15.31
N GLU A 57 0.43 -11.76 14.11
CA GLU A 57 -0.03 -13.06 13.56
C GLU A 57 1.16 -14.01 13.32
N ILE A 58 2.25 -13.52 12.73
CA ILE A 58 3.47 -14.30 12.51
C ILE A 58 4.07 -14.74 13.85
N ASN A 59 4.12 -13.85 14.83
CA ASN A 59 4.64 -14.14 16.16
C ASN A 59 3.79 -15.17 16.90
N ALA A 60 2.47 -15.09 16.77
CA ALA A 60 1.54 -16.10 17.32
C ALA A 60 1.71 -17.47 16.67
N ALA A 61 2.16 -17.51 15.40
CA ALA A 61 2.47 -18.75 14.67
C ALA A 61 3.89 -19.29 14.95
N GLY A 62 4.66 -18.69 15.88
CA GLY A 62 6.01 -19.12 16.26
C GLY A 62 7.16 -18.31 15.68
N GLY A 63 6.87 -17.20 15.02
CA GLY A 63 7.86 -16.26 14.48
C GLY A 63 8.60 -16.81 13.26
N VAL A 64 9.75 -16.19 12.96
CA VAL A 64 10.64 -16.54 11.84
C VAL A 64 11.83 -17.31 12.36
N ASN A 65 11.90 -18.60 12.11
CA ASN A 65 12.95 -19.48 12.65
C ASN A 65 13.09 -19.38 14.20
N GLY A 66 11.96 -19.20 14.91
CA GLY A 66 11.92 -19.03 16.36
C GLY A 66 12.19 -17.59 16.86
N LYS A 67 12.50 -16.66 15.97
CA LYS A 67 12.69 -15.23 16.30
C LYS A 67 11.36 -14.48 16.14
N LYS A 68 11.07 -13.57 17.06
CA LYS A 68 9.91 -12.67 16.93
C LYS A 68 10.18 -11.53 15.97
N ILE A 69 9.13 -11.04 15.32
CA ILE A 69 9.16 -9.76 14.58
C ILE A 69 8.77 -8.64 15.53
N GLU A 70 9.56 -7.58 15.53
CA GLU A 70 9.29 -6.33 16.24
C GLU A 70 9.09 -5.21 15.21
N ILE A 71 7.97 -4.49 15.30
CA ILE A 71 7.69 -3.31 14.48
C ILE A 71 8.10 -2.06 15.24
N VAL A 72 8.98 -1.25 14.62
CA VAL A 72 9.41 0.06 15.15
C VAL A 72 8.85 1.14 14.23
N THR A 73 7.88 1.91 14.72
CA THR A 73 7.17 2.91 13.91
C THR A 73 7.76 4.30 14.05
N TYR A 74 7.91 5.00 12.92
CA TYR A 74 8.33 6.39 12.80
C TYR A 74 7.28 7.16 12.00
N ASP A 75 6.63 8.14 12.62
CA ASP A 75 5.77 9.08 11.90
C ASP A 75 6.66 10.11 11.20
N ASN A 76 6.54 10.21 9.88
CA ASN A 76 7.35 11.11 9.07
C ASN A 76 6.64 12.44 8.76
N HIS A 77 5.40 12.63 9.24
CA HIS A 77 4.57 13.81 9.01
C HIS A 77 4.52 14.25 7.53
N SER A 78 4.55 13.28 6.60
CA SER A 78 4.60 13.49 5.14
C SER A 78 5.84 14.28 4.65
N SER A 79 6.90 14.31 5.46
CA SER A 79 8.14 15.05 5.19
C SER A 79 9.26 14.15 4.72
N ALA A 80 9.81 14.40 3.52
CA ALA A 80 10.98 13.70 3.01
C ALA A 80 12.20 13.88 3.94
N ALA A 81 12.41 15.09 4.50
CA ALA A 81 13.52 15.36 5.41
C ALA A 81 13.39 14.60 6.73
N GLU A 82 12.18 14.49 7.29
CA GLU A 82 11.95 13.69 8.50
C GLU A 82 12.08 12.20 8.22
N SER A 83 11.64 11.75 7.06
CA SER A 83 11.80 10.36 6.63
C SER A 83 13.27 9.97 6.53
N VAL A 84 14.13 10.82 5.97
CA VAL A 84 15.59 10.57 5.92
C VAL A 84 16.18 10.46 7.33
N ARG A 85 15.81 11.36 8.26
CA ARG A 85 16.25 11.27 9.66
C ARG A 85 15.78 9.97 10.33
N ALA A 86 14.52 9.61 10.11
CA ALA A 86 13.94 8.38 10.63
C ALA A 86 14.65 7.12 10.08
N PHE A 87 14.96 7.11 8.78
CA PHE A 87 15.68 6.00 8.15
C PHE A 87 17.09 5.83 8.71
N GLN A 88 17.82 6.95 8.89
CA GLN A 88 19.15 6.95 9.49
C GLN A 88 19.11 6.45 10.95
N ARG A 89 18.14 6.90 11.73
CA ARG A 89 17.92 6.42 13.09
C ARG A 89 17.59 4.93 13.11
N ALA A 90 16.65 4.49 12.30
CA ALA A 90 16.24 3.09 12.20
C ALA A 90 17.41 2.16 11.92
N ALA A 91 18.30 2.55 10.97
CA ALA A 91 19.46 1.75 10.59
C ALA A 91 20.59 1.81 11.62
N ASN A 92 20.98 3.02 12.12
CA ASN A 92 22.20 3.21 12.90
C ASN A 92 22.00 3.09 14.42
N GLU A 93 20.80 3.44 14.94
CA GLU A 93 20.52 3.47 16.38
C GLU A 93 19.63 2.31 16.80
N ASP A 94 18.52 2.09 16.09
CA ASP A 94 17.53 1.05 16.43
C ASP A 94 17.89 -0.31 15.82
N HIS A 95 18.87 -0.33 14.88
CA HIS A 95 19.40 -1.52 14.20
C HIS A 95 18.31 -2.40 13.58
N VAL A 96 17.42 -1.80 12.80
CA VAL A 96 16.38 -2.54 12.08
C VAL A 96 16.99 -3.40 10.97
N ASN A 97 16.38 -4.54 10.68
CA ASN A 97 16.85 -5.48 9.67
C ASN A 97 16.25 -5.21 8.27
N ALA A 98 15.12 -4.51 8.22
CA ALA A 98 14.49 -4.00 7.01
C ALA A 98 13.59 -2.82 7.34
N VAL A 99 13.19 -2.06 6.33
CA VAL A 99 12.28 -0.91 6.46
C VAL A 99 11.11 -1.07 5.50
N ILE A 100 9.90 -0.80 5.97
CA ILE A 100 8.71 -0.53 5.16
C ILE A 100 8.52 0.98 5.16
N ALA A 101 8.54 1.63 3.98
CA ALA A 101 8.55 3.08 3.95
C ALA A 101 7.62 3.67 2.92
N SER A 102 6.67 4.46 3.40
CA SER A 102 5.91 5.51 2.75
C SER A 102 5.03 5.09 1.55
N TYR A 103 3.97 5.84 1.38
CA TYR A 103 3.18 5.82 0.14
C TYR A 103 3.48 7.04 -0.75
N ILE A 104 4.27 8.00 -0.27
CA ILE A 104 4.63 9.22 -1.00
C ILE A 104 5.89 8.97 -1.81
N SER A 105 5.81 9.11 -3.14
CA SER A 105 6.93 8.81 -4.04
C SER A 105 8.15 9.72 -3.80
N GLU A 106 7.94 10.99 -3.50
CA GLU A 106 9.00 11.96 -3.18
C GLU A 106 9.78 11.55 -1.92
N VAL A 107 9.08 10.99 -0.93
CA VAL A 107 9.71 10.42 0.28
C VAL A 107 10.59 9.24 -0.10
N VAL A 108 10.05 8.27 -0.85
CA VAL A 108 10.81 7.08 -1.25
C VAL A 108 12.04 7.43 -2.07
N LEU A 109 11.89 8.35 -3.05
CA LEU A 109 13.01 8.85 -3.86
C LEU A 109 14.10 9.51 -3.00
N ALA A 110 13.72 10.21 -1.92
CA ALA A 110 14.69 10.80 -1.00
C ALA A 110 15.38 9.73 -0.11
N LEU A 111 14.73 8.60 0.14
CA LEU A 111 15.26 7.49 0.93
C LEU A 111 16.17 6.55 0.12
N GLU A 112 15.95 6.39 -1.18
CA GLU A 112 16.70 5.46 -2.04
C GLU A 112 18.24 5.55 -1.87
N PRO A 113 18.89 6.75 -1.90
CA PRO A 113 20.33 6.83 -1.75
C PRO A 113 20.84 6.32 -0.39
N TRP A 114 19.98 6.29 0.63
CA TRP A 114 20.32 5.82 1.96
C TRP A 114 20.25 4.32 2.09
N THR A 115 19.44 3.63 1.28
CA THR A 115 19.34 2.17 1.30
C THR A 115 20.69 1.52 1.02
N GLY A 116 21.40 1.96 -0.02
CA GLY A 116 22.74 1.46 -0.36
C GLY A 116 23.84 1.95 0.60
N ARG A 117 23.78 3.22 1.02
CA ARG A 117 24.77 3.78 1.96
C ARG A 117 24.78 3.06 3.31
N LEU A 118 23.60 2.70 3.80
CA LEU A 118 23.42 2.04 5.10
C LEU A 118 23.18 0.53 4.96
N LYS A 119 23.18 0.00 3.72
CA LYS A 119 22.88 -1.40 3.40
C LYS A 119 21.64 -1.89 4.14
N THR A 120 20.55 -1.14 4.04
CA THR A 120 19.29 -1.45 4.71
C THR A 120 18.22 -1.66 3.65
N VAL A 121 17.63 -2.86 3.61
CA VAL A 121 16.55 -3.19 2.67
C VAL A 121 15.32 -2.36 2.99
N MET A 122 14.76 -1.73 1.97
CA MET A 122 13.52 -0.96 2.04
C MET A 122 12.50 -1.52 1.05
N VAL A 123 11.26 -1.68 1.51
CA VAL A 123 10.10 -2.00 0.67
C VAL A 123 9.09 -0.87 0.79
N THR A 124 8.41 -0.51 -0.31
CA THR A 124 7.46 0.61 -0.31
C THR A 124 6.02 0.14 -0.55
N PRO A 125 5.08 0.40 0.41
CA PRO A 125 3.74 -0.15 0.35
C PRO A 125 2.76 0.67 -0.51
N GLY A 126 3.17 1.82 -1.06
CA GLY A 126 2.18 2.66 -1.73
C GLY A 126 2.73 3.71 -2.69
N ALA A 127 4.02 4.01 -2.65
CA ALA A 127 4.64 4.89 -3.63
C ALA A 127 4.53 4.28 -5.03
N ALA A 128 4.20 5.08 -6.05
CA ALA A 128 3.87 4.55 -7.37
C ALA A 128 4.82 5.01 -8.48
N SER A 129 5.71 6.00 -8.24
CA SER A 129 6.57 6.55 -9.31
C SER A 129 7.48 5.49 -9.93
N ASP A 130 7.44 5.36 -11.24
CA ASP A 130 8.33 4.50 -12.03
C ASP A 130 9.81 4.90 -11.87
N VAL A 131 10.08 6.16 -11.52
CA VAL A 131 11.45 6.67 -11.30
C VAL A 131 12.18 5.87 -10.23
N ILE A 132 11.47 5.37 -9.21
CA ILE A 132 12.05 4.54 -8.14
C ILE A 132 12.76 3.33 -8.75
N THR A 133 12.07 2.56 -9.58
CA THR A 133 12.64 1.35 -10.19
C THR A 133 13.58 1.64 -11.35
N GLN A 134 13.37 2.74 -12.07
CA GLN A 134 14.31 3.23 -13.10
C GLN A 134 15.65 3.67 -12.50
N ASN A 135 15.65 4.24 -11.29
CA ASN A 135 16.90 4.56 -10.58
C ASN A 135 17.66 3.28 -10.21
N ILE A 136 16.96 2.24 -9.74
CA ILE A 136 17.58 0.93 -9.47
C ILE A 136 18.23 0.37 -10.75
N ALA A 137 17.56 0.48 -11.90
CA ALA A 137 18.14 0.02 -13.18
C ALA A 137 19.40 0.78 -13.58
N LYS A 138 19.49 2.08 -13.25
CA LYS A 138 20.65 2.93 -13.56
C LYS A 138 21.85 2.66 -12.65
N ASP A 139 21.60 2.29 -11.39
CA ASP A 139 22.65 2.07 -10.38
C ASP A 139 22.28 0.91 -9.46
N TYR A 140 22.17 -0.28 -10.05
CA TYR A 140 21.73 -1.48 -9.36
C TYR A 140 22.57 -1.81 -8.12
N ASP A 141 23.89 -1.73 -8.23
CA ASP A 141 24.80 -2.14 -7.14
C ASP A 141 24.58 -1.34 -5.86
N HIS A 142 24.25 -0.04 -5.99
CA HIS A 142 23.96 0.82 -4.83
C HIS A 142 22.49 0.81 -4.42
N LEU A 143 21.54 0.65 -5.36
CA LEU A 143 20.11 0.79 -5.09
C LEU A 143 19.33 -0.53 -5.00
N LYS A 144 19.99 -1.68 -5.16
CA LYS A 144 19.40 -3.03 -5.08
C LYS A 144 18.66 -3.33 -3.76
N TYR A 145 18.90 -2.54 -2.73
CA TYR A 145 18.23 -2.68 -1.43
C TYR A 145 16.82 -2.08 -1.41
N THR A 146 16.37 -1.44 -2.49
CA THR A 146 15.01 -0.90 -2.64
C THR A 146 14.13 -1.88 -3.43
N PHE A 147 12.95 -2.21 -2.87
CA PHE A 147 11.93 -3.02 -3.50
C PHE A 147 10.62 -2.23 -3.59
N HIS A 148 10.02 -2.23 -4.77
CA HIS A 148 8.79 -1.50 -5.04
C HIS A 148 7.59 -2.42 -4.79
N GLY A 149 7.08 -2.44 -3.55
CA GLY A 149 6.02 -3.34 -3.08
C GLY A 149 4.60 -2.93 -3.50
N TYR A 150 4.47 -1.88 -4.31
CA TYR A 150 3.23 -1.43 -4.92
C TYR A 150 3.35 -1.39 -6.45
N SER A 151 2.26 -1.08 -7.14
CA SER A 151 2.26 -0.99 -8.60
C SER A 151 2.90 0.33 -9.07
N THR A 152 3.66 0.27 -10.16
CA THR A 152 4.17 1.50 -10.79
C THR A 152 3.05 2.31 -11.43
N SER A 153 3.26 3.61 -11.58
CA SER A 153 2.27 4.52 -12.18
C SER A 153 1.89 4.13 -13.61
N THR A 154 2.87 3.70 -14.42
CA THR A 154 2.59 3.14 -15.75
C THR A 154 1.66 1.94 -15.66
N SER A 155 1.92 0.98 -14.76
CA SER A 155 1.06 -0.20 -14.60
C SER A 155 -0.33 0.14 -14.04
N ILE A 156 -0.44 1.19 -13.22
CA ILE A 156 -1.73 1.71 -12.74
C ILE A 156 -2.53 2.32 -13.89
N ALA A 157 -1.87 3.09 -14.76
CA ALA A 157 -2.51 3.68 -15.95
C ALA A 157 -2.99 2.60 -16.92
N ASP A 158 -2.17 1.57 -17.19
CA ASP A 158 -2.55 0.42 -18.02
C ASP A 158 -3.80 -0.26 -17.48
N ALA A 159 -3.83 -0.59 -16.18
CA ALA A 159 -4.99 -1.22 -15.54
C ALA A 159 -6.24 -0.31 -15.58
N THR A 160 -6.04 1.01 -15.46
CA THR A 160 -7.12 2.00 -15.57
C THR A 160 -7.65 2.05 -16.99
N CYS A 161 -6.78 2.03 -18.02
CA CYS A 161 -7.18 2.01 -19.42
C CYS A 161 -7.89 0.71 -19.81
N ASP A 162 -7.46 -0.45 -19.28
CA ASP A 162 -8.16 -1.72 -19.49
C ASP A 162 -9.60 -1.66 -18.94
N ALA A 163 -9.76 -1.14 -17.71
CA ALA A 163 -11.08 -0.92 -17.14
C ALA A 163 -11.90 0.12 -17.92
N ALA A 164 -11.28 1.21 -18.39
CA ALA A 164 -11.90 2.24 -19.19
C ALA A 164 -12.41 1.70 -20.53
N LYS A 165 -11.65 0.82 -21.18
CA LYS A 165 -12.09 0.14 -22.41
C LYS A 165 -13.40 -0.61 -22.19
N ASP A 166 -13.49 -1.38 -21.12
CA ASP A 166 -14.68 -2.18 -20.85
C ASP A 166 -15.84 -1.35 -20.34
N LEU A 167 -15.62 -0.45 -19.38
CA LEU A 167 -16.69 0.28 -18.72
C LEU A 167 -17.08 1.56 -19.49
N LEU A 168 -16.10 2.36 -19.93
CA LEU A 168 -16.39 3.65 -20.56
C LEU A 168 -16.67 3.50 -22.07
N VAL A 169 -15.81 2.76 -22.80
CA VAL A 169 -15.96 2.62 -24.26
C VAL A 169 -17.04 1.60 -24.59
N ASN A 170 -16.93 0.37 -24.09
CA ASN A 170 -17.82 -0.73 -24.51
C ASN A 170 -19.23 -0.61 -23.91
N GLN A 171 -19.38 -0.15 -22.65
CA GLN A 171 -20.69 -0.06 -22.00
C GLN A 171 -21.33 1.34 -22.12
N LEU A 172 -20.54 2.42 -21.94
CA LEU A 172 -21.06 3.79 -21.92
C LEU A 172 -20.85 4.57 -23.23
N HIS A 173 -20.12 4.00 -24.19
CA HIS A 173 -19.85 4.58 -25.53
C HIS A 173 -19.16 5.96 -25.48
N MET A 174 -18.38 6.22 -24.41
CA MET A 174 -17.62 7.45 -24.23
C MET A 174 -16.45 7.52 -25.22
N LYS A 175 -16.12 8.74 -25.69
CA LYS A 175 -15.14 8.99 -26.76
C LYS A 175 -14.13 10.06 -26.44
N SER A 176 -14.34 10.85 -25.37
CA SER A 176 -13.49 11.98 -25.01
C SER A 176 -13.24 12.07 -23.51
N ALA A 177 -12.05 12.51 -23.15
CA ALA A 177 -11.65 12.69 -21.76
C ALA A 177 -10.82 13.96 -21.56
N VAL A 178 -10.92 14.54 -20.37
CA VAL A 178 -9.89 15.41 -19.80
C VAL A 178 -9.10 14.60 -18.79
N VAL A 179 -7.78 14.62 -18.86
CA VAL A 179 -6.89 14.09 -17.82
C VAL A 179 -6.66 15.20 -16.79
N MET A 180 -6.99 14.94 -15.52
CA MET A 180 -6.87 15.88 -14.41
C MET A 180 -6.02 15.26 -13.31
N SER A 181 -4.78 15.71 -13.14
CA SER A 181 -3.81 15.15 -12.21
C SER A 181 -3.16 16.22 -11.34
N GLU A 182 -2.80 15.85 -10.11
CA GLU A 182 -1.93 16.67 -9.28
C GLU A 182 -0.50 16.64 -9.82
N ASP A 183 0.29 17.70 -9.58
CA ASP A 183 1.70 17.79 -10.00
C ASP A 183 2.61 17.14 -8.94
N ALA A 184 2.81 15.82 -9.07
CA ALA A 184 3.59 15.00 -8.16
C ALA A 184 4.47 14.00 -8.94
N ALA A 185 5.50 13.45 -8.29
CA ALA A 185 6.44 12.53 -8.94
C ALA A 185 5.79 11.24 -9.48
N TRP A 186 4.68 10.81 -8.87
CA TRP A 186 3.97 9.61 -9.31
C TRP A 186 3.03 9.88 -10.49
N THR A 187 2.52 11.10 -10.65
CA THR A 187 1.55 11.40 -11.71
C THR A 187 2.21 11.68 -13.06
N THR A 188 3.50 12.06 -13.10
CA THR A 188 4.20 12.27 -14.38
C THR A 188 4.18 11.00 -15.24
N PRO A 189 4.66 9.82 -14.79
CA PRO A 189 4.57 8.60 -15.60
C PRO A 189 3.13 8.08 -15.76
N LEU A 190 2.23 8.36 -14.82
CA LEU A 190 0.80 8.05 -14.93
C LEU A 190 0.17 8.78 -16.13
N ASP A 191 0.37 10.09 -16.18
CA ASP A 191 -0.18 10.95 -17.23
C ASP A 191 0.41 10.61 -18.60
N GLU A 192 1.73 10.39 -18.66
CA GLU A 192 2.38 9.96 -19.90
C GLU A 192 1.74 8.69 -20.46
N GLU A 193 1.40 7.74 -19.60
CA GLU A 193 0.76 6.51 -20.05
C GLU A 193 -0.72 6.72 -20.37
N TYR A 194 -1.47 7.55 -19.61
CA TYR A 194 -2.84 7.91 -19.97
C TYR A 194 -2.93 8.57 -21.35
N LEU A 195 -2.00 9.47 -21.68
CA LEU A 195 -1.94 10.15 -22.98
C LEU A 195 -1.64 9.19 -24.14
N LYS A 196 -1.08 8.00 -23.86
CA LYS A 196 -0.85 6.93 -24.84
C LYS A 196 -2.00 5.93 -24.88
N CYS A 197 -2.40 5.40 -23.72
CA CYS A 197 -3.35 4.28 -23.67
C CYS A 197 -4.80 4.71 -23.97
N LEU A 198 -5.25 5.89 -23.54
CA LEU A 198 -6.62 6.35 -23.81
C LEU A 198 -6.92 6.50 -25.30
N PRO A 199 -6.07 7.12 -26.14
CA PRO A 199 -6.27 7.12 -27.59
C PRO A 199 -6.30 5.71 -28.22
N ASN A 200 -5.48 4.79 -27.72
CA ASN A 200 -5.41 3.41 -28.22
C ASN A 200 -6.70 2.63 -27.97
N ILE A 201 -7.48 2.98 -26.96
CA ILE A 201 -8.79 2.38 -26.69
C ILE A 201 -9.98 3.17 -27.29
N GLY A 202 -9.71 4.26 -28.02
CA GLY A 202 -10.71 5.08 -28.70
C GLY A 202 -11.23 6.29 -27.92
N ILE A 203 -10.58 6.69 -26.84
CA ILE A 203 -10.90 7.90 -26.06
C ILE A 203 -9.93 9.01 -26.43
N LYS A 204 -10.44 10.08 -27.06
CA LYS A 204 -9.66 11.29 -27.36
C LYS A 204 -9.42 12.09 -26.09
N VAL A 205 -8.18 12.34 -25.73
CA VAL A 205 -7.83 13.32 -24.69
C VAL A 205 -7.96 14.73 -25.29
N VAL A 206 -8.90 15.52 -24.76
CA VAL A 206 -9.17 16.88 -25.24
C VAL A 206 -8.38 17.93 -24.49
N ASP A 207 -8.05 17.67 -23.23
CA ASP A 207 -7.17 18.52 -22.42
C ASP A 207 -6.45 17.69 -21.35
N HIS A 208 -5.29 18.18 -20.89
CA HIS A 208 -4.49 17.64 -19.80
C HIS A 208 -4.18 18.74 -18.80
N ILE A 209 -4.78 18.66 -17.63
CA ILE A 209 -4.70 19.65 -16.56
C ILE A 209 -3.84 19.09 -15.42
N ARG A 210 -2.74 19.77 -15.13
CA ARG A 210 -1.93 19.50 -13.94
C ARG A 210 -2.15 20.64 -12.93
N MET A 211 -2.30 20.30 -11.66
CA MET A 211 -2.57 21.23 -10.58
C MET A 211 -1.61 20.99 -9.40
N SER A 212 -1.33 22.07 -8.66
CA SER A 212 -0.54 21.94 -7.42
C SER A 212 -1.22 20.98 -6.43
N PRO A 213 -0.48 20.13 -5.73
CA PRO A 213 -1.01 19.35 -4.60
C PRO A 213 -1.63 20.21 -3.49
N ASP A 214 -1.26 21.49 -3.42
CA ASP A 214 -1.80 22.46 -2.45
C ASP A 214 -3.08 23.16 -2.94
N THR A 215 -3.63 22.77 -4.11
CA THR A 215 -4.85 23.36 -4.66
C THR A 215 -6.04 23.11 -3.74
N THR A 216 -6.72 24.17 -3.33
CA THR A 216 -7.92 24.12 -2.47
C THR A 216 -9.19 24.55 -3.17
N ASP A 217 -9.10 25.36 -4.26
CA ASP A 217 -10.24 25.79 -5.09
C ASP A 217 -10.19 25.12 -6.46
N PHE A 218 -11.11 24.21 -6.70
CA PHE A 218 -11.26 23.44 -7.94
C PHE A 218 -12.30 24.06 -8.89
N THR A 219 -13.01 25.11 -8.48
CA THR A 219 -14.04 25.78 -9.27
C THR A 219 -13.53 26.20 -10.67
N PRO A 220 -12.35 26.86 -10.80
CA PRO A 220 -11.86 27.25 -12.12
C PRO A 220 -11.51 26.04 -12.99
N ILE A 221 -11.02 24.96 -12.38
CA ILE A 221 -10.66 23.71 -13.07
C ILE A 221 -11.92 23.05 -13.63
N PHE A 222 -12.96 22.88 -12.82
CA PHE A 222 -14.21 22.29 -13.27
C PHE A 222 -14.93 23.15 -14.31
N ASN A 223 -14.94 24.48 -14.17
CA ASN A 223 -15.48 25.38 -15.18
C ASN A 223 -14.77 25.23 -16.54
N LYS A 224 -13.44 25.07 -16.53
CA LYS A 224 -12.66 24.77 -17.74
C LYS A 224 -13.06 23.43 -18.34
N ILE A 225 -13.14 22.37 -17.53
CA ILE A 225 -13.53 21.03 -17.97
C ILE A 225 -14.93 21.01 -18.56
N GLU A 226 -15.90 21.69 -17.93
CA GLU A 226 -17.27 21.79 -18.47
C GLU A 226 -17.29 22.54 -19.81
N GLY A 227 -16.43 23.54 -20.01
CA GLY A 227 -16.27 24.26 -21.28
C GLY A 227 -15.76 23.35 -22.41
N GLU A 228 -14.88 22.38 -22.12
CA GLU A 228 -14.33 21.39 -23.05
C GLU A 228 -15.34 20.28 -23.40
N LYS A 229 -16.34 20.05 -22.55
CA LYS A 229 -17.41 19.04 -22.71
C LYS A 229 -16.90 17.62 -22.94
N PRO A 230 -15.96 17.09 -22.16
CA PRO A 230 -15.54 15.70 -22.27
C PRO A 230 -16.63 14.76 -21.76
N ASP A 231 -16.56 13.49 -22.16
CA ASP A 231 -17.46 12.45 -21.64
C ASP A 231 -17.06 12.00 -20.23
N VAL A 232 -15.76 12.13 -19.86
CA VAL A 232 -15.22 11.67 -18.58
C VAL A 232 -14.02 12.52 -18.13
N ILE A 233 -13.83 12.65 -16.81
CA ILE A 233 -12.63 13.17 -16.18
C ILE A 233 -11.77 11.98 -15.74
N ILE A 234 -10.60 11.81 -16.35
CA ILE A 234 -9.62 10.79 -15.92
C ILE A 234 -8.73 11.41 -14.86
N THR A 235 -8.71 10.82 -13.66
CA THR A 235 -8.07 11.42 -12.48
C THR A 235 -6.73 10.78 -12.13
N GLY A 236 -5.80 11.62 -11.64
CA GLY A 236 -4.56 11.25 -10.97
C GLY A 236 -4.42 12.08 -9.68
N ILE A 237 -5.17 11.76 -8.63
CA ILE A 237 -5.27 12.57 -7.40
C ILE A 237 -5.01 11.74 -6.14
N SER A 238 -4.25 12.33 -5.20
CA SER A 238 -3.91 11.74 -3.90
C SER A 238 -3.75 12.82 -2.81
N HIS A 239 -2.79 13.74 -2.97
CA HIS A 239 -2.42 14.73 -1.93
C HIS A 239 -3.42 15.88 -1.82
N VAL A 240 -4.15 16.20 -2.86
CA VAL A 240 -5.21 17.24 -2.87
C VAL A 240 -6.41 16.94 -1.95
N GLY A 241 -6.40 15.79 -1.29
CA GLY A 241 -7.39 15.42 -0.27
C GLY A 241 -8.80 15.22 -0.81
N VAL A 242 -9.78 15.72 -0.05
CA VAL A 242 -11.22 15.57 -0.35
C VAL A 242 -11.76 16.64 -1.30
N GLN A 243 -11.06 17.75 -1.46
CA GLN A 243 -11.58 18.97 -2.11
C GLN A 243 -12.06 18.77 -3.55
N PRO A 244 -11.33 18.06 -4.45
CA PRO A 244 -11.82 17.87 -5.80
C PRO A 244 -13.16 17.13 -5.83
N THR A 245 -13.33 16.10 -5.00
CA THR A 245 -14.58 15.33 -4.92
C THR A 245 -15.74 16.16 -4.36
N VAL A 246 -15.49 16.91 -3.29
CA VAL A 246 -16.51 17.75 -2.64
C VAL A 246 -17.00 18.84 -3.58
N GLN A 247 -16.08 19.56 -4.26
CA GLN A 247 -16.43 20.64 -5.16
C GLN A 247 -17.05 20.15 -6.47
N TRP A 248 -16.61 19.00 -7.01
CA TRP A 248 -17.28 18.33 -8.14
C TRP A 248 -18.76 18.08 -7.84
N LYS A 249 -19.07 17.58 -6.65
CA LYS A 249 -20.45 17.34 -6.23
C LYS A 249 -21.20 18.65 -5.97
N GLN A 250 -20.59 19.63 -5.32
CA GLN A 250 -21.22 20.92 -5.01
C GLN A 250 -21.60 21.71 -6.25
N GLN A 251 -20.78 21.67 -7.29
CA GLN A 251 -21.03 22.30 -8.57
C GLN A 251 -21.94 21.47 -9.48
N GLU A 252 -22.26 20.23 -9.07
CA GLU A 252 -23.01 19.28 -9.91
C GLU A 252 -22.39 19.13 -11.31
N VAL A 253 -21.04 19.04 -11.39
CA VAL A 253 -20.31 18.85 -12.63
C VAL A 253 -20.87 17.62 -13.36
N PRO A 254 -21.48 17.75 -14.55
CA PRO A 254 -22.27 16.67 -15.15
C PRO A 254 -21.42 15.56 -15.81
N ILE A 255 -20.13 15.51 -15.49
CA ILE A 255 -19.11 14.64 -16.09
C ILE A 255 -18.58 13.71 -15.02
N PRO A 256 -18.60 12.37 -15.21
CA PRO A 256 -18.13 11.43 -14.21
C PRO A 256 -16.61 11.49 -14.00
N MET A 257 -16.16 11.21 -12.78
CA MET A 257 -14.75 11.02 -12.43
C MET A 257 -14.41 9.53 -12.48
N PHE A 258 -13.28 9.20 -13.12
CA PHE A 258 -12.78 7.85 -13.31
C PHE A 258 -11.24 7.85 -13.26
N GLY A 259 -10.60 6.93 -12.57
CA GLY A 259 -9.14 6.82 -12.56
C GLY A 259 -8.56 6.66 -11.17
N VAL A 260 -7.44 7.31 -10.89
CA VAL A 260 -6.82 7.21 -9.56
C VAL A 260 -7.36 8.30 -8.64
N SER A 261 -7.88 7.86 -7.49
CA SER A 261 -8.17 8.68 -6.33
C SER A 261 -7.75 7.91 -5.08
N SER A 262 -6.52 8.15 -4.59
CA SER A 262 -5.96 7.36 -3.48
C SER A 262 -6.79 7.49 -2.21
N GLN A 263 -7.34 8.66 -1.93
CA GLN A 263 -8.17 8.90 -0.75
C GLN A 263 -9.50 8.13 -0.82
N ALA A 264 -10.06 7.92 -2.04
CA ALA A 264 -11.29 7.18 -2.23
C ALA A 264 -11.17 5.68 -1.88
N THR A 265 -9.95 5.17 -1.74
CA THR A 265 -9.71 3.80 -1.26
C THR A 265 -9.99 3.63 0.23
N ASN A 266 -10.00 4.73 1.00
CA ASN A 266 -10.23 4.69 2.43
C ASN A 266 -11.72 4.65 2.76
N SER A 267 -12.12 3.81 3.71
CA SER A 267 -13.51 3.66 4.11
C SER A 267 -14.11 4.90 4.79
N SER A 268 -13.30 5.80 5.37
CA SER A 268 -13.75 7.06 5.94
C SER A 268 -14.15 8.09 4.89
N PHE A 269 -13.69 7.93 3.64
CA PHE A 269 -13.83 8.94 2.58
C PHE A 269 -15.30 9.31 2.28
N TRP A 270 -16.23 8.37 2.49
CA TRP A 270 -17.66 8.68 2.45
C TRP A 270 -18.05 9.76 3.47
N ASN A 271 -17.63 9.59 4.71
CA ASN A 271 -17.93 10.54 5.78
C ASN A 271 -17.13 11.83 5.62
N ASP A 272 -15.84 11.73 5.23
CA ASP A 272 -14.94 12.86 5.06
C ASP A 272 -15.41 13.81 3.93
N THR A 273 -16.11 13.25 2.94
CA THR A 273 -16.72 14.01 1.82
C THR A 273 -18.22 14.29 2.04
N ASN A 274 -18.79 13.89 3.18
CA ASN A 274 -20.25 13.98 3.43
C ASN A 274 -21.07 13.38 2.28
N GLY A 275 -20.64 12.22 1.77
CA GLY A 275 -21.28 11.49 0.67
C GLY A 275 -21.05 12.09 -0.73
N ALA A 276 -20.25 13.14 -0.88
CA ALA A 276 -19.97 13.73 -2.19
C ALA A 276 -19.26 12.76 -3.15
N VAL A 277 -18.64 11.71 -2.62
CA VAL A 277 -17.95 10.68 -3.40
C VAL A 277 -18.90 9.71 -4.13
N GLU A 278 -20.21 9.79 -3.89
CA GLU A 278 -21.20 8.94 -4.59
C GLU A 278 -21.04 9.01 -6.10
N GLY A 279 -20.83 7.87 -6.74
CA GLY A 279 -20.68 7.75 -8.19
C GLY A 279 -19.23 7.88 -8.70
N VAL A 280 -18.26 8.27 -7.88
CA VAL A 280 -16.84 8.34 -8.27
C VAL A 280 -16.29 6.93 -8.48
N LEU A 281 -15.64 6.73 -9.64
CA LEU A 281 -14.94 5.49 -9.97
C LEU A 281 -13.44 5.65 -9.72
N TYR A 282 -12.87 4.68 -9.02
CA TYR A 282 -11.44 4.72 -8.69
C TYR A 282 -10.76 3.37 -8.87
N GLN A 283 -9.51 3.43 -9.33
CA GLN A 283 -8.65 2.26 -9.51
C GLN A 283 -8.07 1.83 -8.17
N ALA A 284 -7.96 0.52 -7.94
CA ALA A 284 -7.27 -0.09 -6.82
C ALA A 284 -6.76 -1.50 -7.18
N PHE A 285 -5.96 -2.13 -6.31
CA PHE A 285 -5.55 -3.53 -6.44
C PHE A 285 -6.19 -4.45 -5.40
N ALA A 286 -6.89 -3.88 -4.43
CA ALA A 286 -7.76 -4.56 -3.49
C ALA A 286 -8.88 -3.62 -3.04
N GLY A 287 -9.93 -4.18 -2.47
CA GLY A 287 -11.04 -3.41 -1.92
C GLY A 287 -11.85 -4.20 -0.89
N PRO A 288 -12.53 -3.53 0.03
CA PRO A 288 -13.40 -4.18 1.00
C PRO A 288 -14.48 -5.01 0.26
N GLY A 289 -14.69 -6.23 0.72
CA GLY A 289 -15.70 -7.12 0.11
C GLY A 289 -15.32 -7.74 -1.24
N VAL A 290 -14.10 -7.54 -1.73
CA VAL A 290 -13.59 -8.17 -2.96
C VAL A 290 -12.60 -9.28 -2.61
N ALA A 291 -12.93 -10.52 -2.92
CA ALA A 291 -12.06 -11.69 -2.70
C ALA A 291 -11.04 -11.79 -3.85
N VAL A 292 -10.00 -10.94 -3.83
CA VAL A 292 -8.92 -11.00 -4.82
C VAL A 292 -8.14 -12.30 -4.69
N THR A 293 -7.81 -12.66 -3.45
CA THR A 293 -7.18 -13.94 -3.08
C THR A 293 -7.90 -14.54 -1.86
N PRO A 294 -7.61 -15.80 -1.48
CA PRO A 294 -8.11 -16.36 -0.23
C PRO A 294 -7.68 -15.59 1.03
N LYS A 295 -6.65 -14.73 0.95
CA LYS A 295 -6.16 -13.94 2.09
C LYS A 295 -6.83 -12.58 2.22
N THR A 296 -7.43 -12.04 1.16
CA THR A 296 -7.97 -10.66 1.15
C THR A 296 -9.03 -10.45 2.22
N LEU A 297 -10.12 -11.22 2.19
CA LEU A 297 -11.23 -11.02 3.12
C LEU A 297 -10.87 -11.35 4.58
N PRO A 298 -10.11 -12.41 4.90
CA PRO A 298 -9.64 -12.65 6.25
C PRO A 298 -8.80 -11.49 6.82
N PHE A 299 -7.89 -10.92 6.03
CA PHE A 299 -7.12 -9.74 6.41
C PHE A 299 -8.04 -8.55 6.72
N VAL A 300 -8.96 -8.21 5.80
CA VAL A 300 -9.90 -7.10 6.00
C VAL A 300 -10.71 -7.29 7.28
N ALA A 301 -11.20 -8.50 7.54
CA ALA A 301 -11.96 -8.81 8.75
C ALA A 301 -11.12 -8.68 10.03
N ALA A 302 -9.87 -9.16 10.03
CA ALA A 302 -8.95 -9.03 11.15
C ALA A 302 -8.56 -7.58 11.43
N PHE A 303 -8.27 -6.82 10.37
CA PHE A 303 -7.94 -5.39 10.45
C PHE A 303 -9.13 -4.59 11.01
N ASN A 304 -10.32 -4.80 10.44
CA ASN A 304 -11.53 -4.11 10.91
C ASN A 304 -11.87 -4.44 12.36
N LYS A 305 -11.76 -5.72 12.75
CA LYS A 305 -11.97 -6.14 14.15
C LYS A 305 -11.03 -5.42 15.11
N ARG A 306 -9.80 -5.15 14.71
CA ARG A 306 -8.78 -4.55 15.57
C ARG A 306 -8.85 -3.03 15.61
N TYR A 307 -9.08 -2.38 14.47
CA TYR A 307 -8.98 -0.93 14.30
C TYR A 307 -10.30 -0.21 14.06
N GLY A 308 -11.40 -0.94 13.85
CA GLY A 308 -12.75 -0.39 13.68
C GLY A 308 -13.05 0.18 12.29
N ASN A 309 -12.11 0.05 11.33
CA ASN A 309 -12.25 0.51 9.96
C ASN A 309 -11.63 -0.50 8.98
N ASN A 310 -11.86 -0.33 7.68
CA ASN A 310 -11.18 -1.12 6.67
C ASN A 310 -9.81 -0.50 6.33
N PRO A 311 -8.82 -1.32 5.91
CA PRO A 311 -7.53 -0.81 5.49
C PRO A 311 -7.65 0.04 4.23
N SER A 312 -6.80 1.08 4.10
CA SER A 312 -6.55 1.76 2.83
C SER A 312 -5.70 0.87 1.90
N TYR A 313 -5.49 1.29 0.65
CA TYR A 313 -4.74 0.51 -0.33
C TYR A 313 -3.33 0.11 0.16
N CYS A 314 -2.62 1.02 0.82
CA CYS A 314 -1.29 0.75 1.36
C CYS A 314 -1.29 -0.13 2.62
N GLY A 315 -2.44 -0.31 3.27
CA GLY A 315 -2.58 -1.28 4.35
C GLY A 315 -2.54 -2.73 3.86
N TYR A 316 -3.11 -3.02 2.69
CA TYR A 316 -3.04 -4.36 2.10
C TYR A 316 -1.59 -4.73 1.77
N THR A 317 -0.86 -3.83 1.13
CA THR A 317 0.53 -4.05 0.75
C THR A 317 1.45 -4.12 1.96
N ALA A 318 1.32 -3.21 2.94
CA ALA A 318 2.13 -3.24 4.15
C ALA A 318 1.95 -4.54 4.96
N TYR A 319 0.73 -5.08 4.99
CA TYR A 319 0.48 -6.40 5.58
C TYR A 319 1.23 -7.50 4.83
N ASP A 320 1.12 -7.54 3.50
CA ASP A 320 1.80 -8.52 2.65
C ASP A 320 3.33 -8.36 2.75
N GLU A 321 3.84 -7.12 2.88
CA GLU A 321 5.26 -6.81 2.99
C GLU A 321 5.89 -7.46 4.22
N VAL A 322 5.24 -7.42 5.36
CA VAL A 322 5.75 -8.10 6.56
C VAL A 322 5.78 -9.61 6.35
N TYR A 323 4.79 -10.19 5.68
CA TYR A 323 4.76 -11.64 5.42
C TYR A 323 5.84 -12.09 4.43
N TYR A 324 6.03 -11.38 3.31
CA TYR A 324 7.07 -11.80 2.38
C TYR A 324 8.48 -11.41 2.83
N LEU A 325 8.66 -10.36 3.66
CA LEU A 325 9.91 -10.12 4.38
C LEU A 325 10.21 -11.25 5.36
N ALA A 326 9.23 -11.70 6.13
CA ALA A 326 9.38 -12.83 7.05
C ALA A 326 9.77 -14.13 6.30
N ASP A 327 9.14 -14.40 5.15
CA ASP A 327 9.49 -15.51 4.27
C ASP A 327 10.91 -15.35 3.70
N ALA A 328 11.29 -14.15 3.27
CA ALA A 328 12.63 -13.87 2.77
C ALA A 328 13.70 -14.05 3.86
N PHE A 329 13.48 -13.56 5.08
CA PHE A 329 14.37 -13.82 6.22
C PHE A 329 14.50 -15.31 6.53
N LYS A 330 13.37 -16.05 6.45
CA LYS A 330 13.37 -17.50 6.66
C LYS A 330 14.20 -18.22 5.60
N ARG A 331 14.05 -17.87 4.32
CA ARG A 331 14.81 -18.47 3.20
C ARG A 331 16.28 -18.08 3.21
N ALA A 332 16.59 -16.82 3.56
CA ALA A 332 17.95 -16.34 3.71
C ALA A 332 18.70 -17.00 4.89
N GLY A 333 17.97 -17.43 5.93
CA GLY A 333 18.54 -17.93 7.18
C GLY A 333 19.42 -16.90 7.90
N SER A 334 19.27 -15.61 7.59
CA SER A 334 20.14 -14.51 7.99
C SER A 334 19.41 -13.18 7.95
N THR A 335 19.90 -12.20 8.70
CA THR A 335 19.51 -10.78 8.61
C THR A 335 20.50 -9.96 7.77
N ASP A 336 21.49 -10.61 7.14
CA ASP A 336 22.42 -9.97 6.23
C ASP A 336 21.67 -9.35 5.04
N PRO A 337 21.87 -8.05 4.74
CA PRO A 337 21.08 -7.34 3.75
C PRO A 337 21.28 -7.85 2.31
N ASP A 338 22.48 -8.29 1.95
CA ASP A 338 22.73 -8.83 0.59
C ASP A 338 22.02 -10.17 0.40
N LYS A 339 22.02 -11.05 1.43
CA LYS A 339 21.25 -12.30 1.42
C LYS A 339 19.74 -12.07 1.41
N LEU A 340 19.29 -11.00 2.06
CA LEU A 340 17.88 -10.62 2.08
C LEU A 340 17.44 -10.13 0.68
N VAL A 341 18.27 -9.35 -0.02
CA VAL A 341 18.03 -8.96 -1.42
C VAL A 341 17.88 -10.20 -2.29
N ASP A 342 18.86 -11.14 -2.26
CA ASP A 342 18.81 -12.40 -3.04
C ASP A 342 17.54 -13.22 -2.75
N ALA A 343 17.07 -13.18 -1.51
CA ALA A 343 15.85 -13.88 -1.11
C ALA A 343 14.59 -13.16 -1.61
N LEU A 344 14.54 -11.83 -1.52
CA LEU A 344 13.39 -11.01 -1.98
C LEU A 344 13.22 -11.07 -3.50
N GLU A 345 14.29 -11.07 -4.29
CA GLU A 345 14.21 -11.26 -5.74
C GLU A 345 13.54 -12.57 -6.16
N LYS A 346 13.58 -13.58 -5.28
CA LYS A 346 12.95 -14.90 -5.49
C LYS A 346 11.56 -14.99 -4.85
N THR A 347 10.98 -13.86 -4.46
CA THR A 347 9.66 -13.86 -3.84
C THR A 347 8.60 -14.41 -4.81
N ASP A 348 7.81 -15.34 -4.30
CA ASP A 348 6.64 -15.92 -4.94
C ASP A 348 5.59 -16.17 -3.87
N TYR A 349 4.83 -15.13 -3.55
CA TYR A 349 3.95 -15.10 -2.40
C TYR A 349 2.52 -14.72 -2.81
N VAL A 350 1.53 -15.53 -2.44
CA VAL A 350 0.12 -15.17 -2.61
C VAL A 350 -0.27 -14.30 -1.42
N GLY A 351 -0.39 -12.99 -1.68
CA GLY A 351 -0.77 -11.97 -0.72
C GLY A 351 -2.26 -11.62 -0.76
N THR A 352 -2.58 -10.46 -0.23
CA THR A 352 -3.96 -9.91 -0.20
C THR A 352 -4.37 -9.29 -1.51
N ILE A 353 -3.41 -8.75 -2.30
CA ILE A 353 -3.64 -8.04 -3.57
C ILE A 353 -3.41 -8.93 -4.81
N GLY A 354 -2.91 -10.15 -4.65
CA GLY A 354 -2.55 -11.06 -5.72
C GLY A 354 -1.30 -11.88 -5.40
N ARG A 355 -0.69 -12.45 -6.44
CA ARG A 355 0.58 -13.17 -6.33
C ARG A 355 1.75 -12.20 -6.51
N VAL A 356 2.45 -11.92 -5.43
CA VAL A 356 3.59 -11.02 -5.38
C VAL A 356 4.83 -11.70 -5.96
N LYS A 357 5.38 -11.10 -7.01
CA LYS A 357 6.67 -11.41 -7.63
C LYS A 357 7.35 -10.11 -8.05
N PHE A 358 8.65 -10.04 -7.90
CA PHE A 358 9.44 -8.92 -8.35
C PHE A 358 10.05 -9.16 -9.74
N LYS A 359 10.18 -8.10 -10.53
CA LYS A 359 10.95 -8.11 -11.77
C LYS A 359 12.44 -8.24 -11.44
N GLY A 360 13.16 -9.06 -12.19
CA GLY A 360 14.59 -9.30 -11.99
C GLY A 360 15.45 -8.10 -12.35
N LYS A 361 16.72 -8.16 -11.98
CA LYS A 361 17.74 -7.09 -12.18
C LYS A 361 17.93 -6.61 -13.61
N ASP A 362 17.71 -7.48 -14.60
CA ASP A 362 17.86 -7.17 -16.03
C ASP A 362 16.61 -6.50 -16.63
N SER A 363 15.57 -6.28 -15.82
CA SER A 363 14.37 -5.54 -16.22
C SER A 363 14.67 -4.04 -16.36
N PRO A 364 13.98 -3.30 -17.23
CA PRO A 364 14.03 -1.84 -17.22
C PRO A 364 13.50 -1.22 -15.91
N ASN A 365 12.75 -2.00 -15.13
CA ASN A 365 12.22 -1.64 -13.81
C ASN A 365 12.52 -2.78 -12.82
N PRO A 366 13.78 -2.96 -12.37
CA PRO A 366 14.14 -4.00 -11.41
C PRO A 366 13.38 -3.80 -10.10
N HIS A 367 13.05 -4.89 -9.42
CA HIS A 367 12.34 -4.90 -8.15
C HIS A 367 10.94 -4.26 -8.17
N ALA A 368 10.39 -3.91 -9.34
CA ALA A 368 8.97 -3.60 -9.47
C ALA A 368 8.13 -4.88 -9.38
N LEU A 369 6.91 -4.77 -8.90
CA LEU A 369 5.95 -5.87 -8.93
C LEU A 369 5.64 -6.31 -10.38
N MET A 370 5.46 -7.60 -10.56
CA MET A 370 4.91 -8.15 -11.81
C MET A 370 3.39 -7.98 -11.80
N ILE A 371 2.86 -7.25 -12.78
CA ILE A 371 1.44 -7.03 -12.98
C ILE A 371 0.95 -7.88 -14.15
N GLY A 372 -0.18 -8.54 -13.99
CA GLY A 372 -0.78 -9.38 -15.02
C GLY A 372 -1.75 -10.42 -14.49
N PRO A 373 -2.38 -11.21 -15.38
CA PRO A 373 -3.46 -12.14 -15.02
C PRO A 373 -3.08 -13.20 -13.97
N ASP A 374 -1.81 -13.63 -13.95
CA ASP A 374 -1.31 -14.68 -13.07
C ASP A 374 -0.62 -14.11 -11.80
N THR A 375 -0.57 -12.78 -11.66
CA THR A 375 0.10 -12.08 -10.57
C THR A 375 -0.86 -11.13 -9.87
N ILE A 376 -0.79 -9.84 -10.17
CA ILE A 376 -1.61 -8.80 -9.57
C ILE A 376 -2.41 -8.15 -10.71
N THR A 377 -3.73 -8.04 -10.53
CA THR A 377 -4.63 -7.39 -11.50
C THR A 377 -5.31 -6.20 -10.87
N GLY A 378 -5.51 -5.13 -11.65
CA GLY A 378 -6.25 -3.97 -11.21
C GLY A 378 -7.73 -4.26 -10.98
N LEU A 379 -8.34 -3.43 -10.15
CA LEU A 379 -9.79 -3.35 -9.92
C LEU A 379 -10.26 -1.95 -10.30
N MET A 380 -11.53 -1.82 -10.68
CA MET A 380 -12.23 -0.54 -10.74
C MET A 380 -13.42 -0.60 -9.80
N LEU A 381 -13.38 0.21 -8.76
CA LEU A 381 -14.44 0.32 -7.78
C LEU A 381 -15.23 1.62 -7.98
N GLN A 382 -16.45 1.64 -7.49
CA GLN A 382 -17.30 2.81 -7.43
C GLN A 382 -17.91 2.97 -6.05
N TRP A 383 -17.96 4.18 -5.54
CA TRP A 383 -18.74 4.48 -4.35
C TRP A 383 -20.23 4.49 -4.69
N GLN A 384 -21.00 3.64 -4.03
CA GLN A 384 -22.44 3.47 -4.20
C GLN A 384 -23.12 3.30 -2.86
N ASP A 385 -24.06 4.19 -2.52
CA ASP A 385 -24.85 4.12 -1.27
C ASP A 385 -23.95 3.95 0.00
N GLY A 386 -22.81 4.67 0.04
CA GLY A 386 -21.86 4.61 1.14
C GLY A 386 -20.96 3.37 1.16
N LYS A 387 -20.90 2.59 0.07
CA LYS A 387 -20.11 1.37 -0.04
C LYS A 387 -19.20 1.40 -1.28
N GLN A 388 -18.05 0.77 -1.15
CA GLN A 388 -17.10 0.55 -2.22
C GLN A 388 -17.49 -0.72 -2.99
N THR A 389 -18.00 -0.54 -4.20
CA THR A 389 -18.55 -1.61 -5.04
C THR A 389 -17.59 -1.90 -6.19
N ASN A 390 -17.15 -3.14 -6.37
CA ASN A 390 -16.27 -3.51 -7.47
C ASN A 390 -17.05 -3.74 -8.76
N LEU A 391 -16.63 -3.07 -9.83
CA LEU A 391 -17.27 -3.13 -11.15
C LEU A 391 -16.43 -3.86 -12.19
N TRP A 392 -15.10 -3.91 -12.00
CA TRP A 392 -14.18 -4.52 -12.95
C TRP A 392 -12.97 -5.13 -12.22
N PRO A 393 -12.39 -6.23 -12.70
CA PRO A 393 -12.86 -7.04 -13.83
C PRO A 393 -14.17 -7.78 -13.53
N VAL A 394 -14.94 -8.07 -14.56
CA VAL A 394 -16.29 -8.69 -14.46
C VAL A 394 -16.30 -9.96 -13.61
N LYS A 395 -15.22 -10.74 -13.65
CA LYS A 395 -15.08 -12.01 -12.90
C LYS A 395 -15.24 -11.83 -11.37
N VAL A 396 -14.87 -10.69 -10.84
CA VAL A 396 -14.93 -10.37 -9.40
C VAL A 396 -15.82 -9.16 -9.11
N ALA A 397 -16.58 -8.69 -10.11
CA ALA A 397 -17.53 -7.60 -9.94
C ALA A 397 -18.69 -8.03 -9.02
N ASN A 398 -19.09 -7.12 -8.11
CA ASN A 398 -20.19 -7.32 -7.17
C ASN A 398 -21.28 -6.25 -7.29
N GLY A 399 -21.22 -5.41 -8.33
CA GLY A 399 -22.22 -4.39 -8.65
C GLY A 399 -22.27 -4.02 -10.14
N LYS A 400 -23.06 -2.98 -10.43
CA LYS A 400 -23.19 -2.38 -11.77
C LYS A 400 -22.97 -0.87 -11.66
N LEU A 401 -22.60 -0.21 -12.77
CA LEU A 401 -22.46 1.24 -12.84
C LEU A 401 -23.75 1.94 -12.37
N LYS A 402 -23.59 2.93 -11.50
CA LYS A 402 -24.65 3.76 -10.94
C LYS A 402 -24.12 5.19 -10.79
N PHE A 403 -24.84 6.15 -11.38
CA PHE A 403 -24.43 7.55 -11.30
C PHE A 403 -25.47 8.40 -10.57
N PRO A 404 -25.05 9.45 -9.86
CA PRO A 404 -25.94 10.48 -9.33
C PRO A 404 -26.70 11.18 -10.47
N LYS A 405 -27.87 11.74 -10.15
CA LYS A 405 -28.76 12.34 -11.18
C LYS A 405 -28.15 13.52 -11.96
N PHE A 406 -27.14 14.21 -11.40
CA PHE A 406 -26.50 15.32 -12.09
C PHE A 406 -25.51 14.86 -13.18
N ILE A 407 -25.04 13.61 -13.12
CA ILE A 407 -24.14 13.03 -14.12
C ILE A 407 -24.92 12.69 -15.39
N LYS A 408 -24.45 13.23 -16.51
CA LYS A 408 -25.00 12.98 -17.84
C LYS A 408 -24.11 11.97 -18.56
N VAL A 409 -24.35 10.68 -18.36
CA VAL A 409 -23.80 9.66 -19.25
C VAL A 409 -24.69 9.59 -20.46
N GLY A 410 -24.10 9.55 -21.68
CA GLY A 410 -24.89 9.52 -22.92
C GLY A 410 -25.98 8.48 -22.84
N ALA A 411 -27.20 8.89 -23.08
CA ALA A 411 -28.32 7.94 -23.20
C ALA A 411 -27.94 6.94 -24.28
N ALA A 412 -27.83 5.66 -23.92
CA ALA A 412 -27.88 4.59 -24.90
C ALA A 412 -29.21 4.75 -25.63
N ASN A 413 -29.16 5.24 -26.87
CA ASN A 413 -30.30 5.23 -27.79
C ASN A 413 -30.66 3.80 -28.13
#